data_56fc12b4186b3c27764486ae94c15a97
#
_entry.id   56fc12b4186b3c27764486ae94c15a97
#
_cell.length_a   1.000
_cell.length_b   1.000
_cell.length_c   1.000
_cell.angle_alpha   90.00
_cell.angle_beta   90.00
_cell.angle_gamma   90.00
#
_symmetry.space_group_name_H-M   'P 1'
#
loop_
_entity.id
_entity.type
_entity.pdbx_description
1 polymer ?
#
loop_
_entity_poly.entity_id
_entity_poly.type
_entity_poly.pdbx_seq_one_letter_code
_entity_poly.pdbx_strand_id
1 'polypeptide(L)'
;MTTMAARTARPEPLPADVRLTNAVADAIFALVALVLLAAALAWVARQPAFALRELAVDGGIVRAAEPALRAAAAPYLGSGFFALDLAAMRAAFEAVPWVRQAVVRRVWPDRVRVTLVEHEAVALWAGDDGNERLVNTYGEVFEANVGDVEDEHLPRFEGPEGSAARVLAMYRVLVPVLAPMGARIETLRVSARGSWRVALDSGATIELGRGQWPDEAAEVRARAERFVRTVDQVARHYQRRLLHADLRHADGYAVRLEGITTTTTPPTPR
;
A
#
# COMPACT_ATOMS: atom_id res chain seq x y z
N MET A 1 -88.88 -11.36 -44.52
CA MET A 1 -87.40 -11.25 -44.57
C MET A 1 -86.87 -11.72 -43.24
N THR A 2 -86.42 -12.94 -43.17
CA THR A 2 -85.98 -13.59 -41.94
C THR A 2 -84.46 -13.56 -41.91
N THR A 3 -83.82 -12.72 -41.02
CA THR A 3 -82.38 -12.57 -40.89
C THR A 3 -81.85 -13.70 -40.03
N MET A 4 -81.15 -14.61 -40.67
CA MET A 4 -80.48 -15.74 -40.00
C MET A 4 -79.22 -15.26 -39.33
N ALA A 5 -79.23 -15.14 -37.98
CA ALA A 5 -78.05 -14.77 -37.18
C ALA A 5 -77.09 -15.96 -37.16
N ALA A 6 -75.94 -15.78 -37.74
CA ALA A 6 -74.80 -16.73 -37.66
C ALA A 6 -74.35 -16.85 -36.24
N ARG A 7 -74.57 -17.99 -35.59
CA ARG A 7 -74.01 -18.34 -34.26
C ARG A 7 -72.57 -18.63 -34.44
N THR A 8 -71.72 -17.72 -34.00
CA THR A 8 -70.27 -17.97 -33.85
C THR A 8 -70.08 -19.03 -32.77
N ALA A 9 -69.72 -20.23 -33.17
CA ALA A 9 -69.37 -21.31 -32.25
C ALA A 9 -68.13 -20.90 -31.47
N ARG A 10 -68.25 -20.89 -30.14
CA ARG A 10 -67.03 -20.74 -29.27
C ARG A 10 -66.16 -21.97 -29.51
N PRO A 11 -64.81 -21.76 -29.72
CA PRO A 11 -63.88 -22.88 -29.87
C PRO A 11 -63.89 -23.72 -28.59
N GLU A 12 -64.11 -25.02 -28.74
CA GLU A 12 -64.03 -25.97 -27.62
C GLU A 12 -62.65 -25.95 -27.02
N PRO A 13 -62.49 -25.96 -25.66
CA PRO A 13 -61.19 -25.98 -25.01
C PRO A 13 -60.48 -27.30 -25.33
N LEU A 14 -59.25 -27.19 -25.84
CA LEU A 14 -58.34 -28.31 -26.15
C LEU A 14 -58.26 -29.30 -24.98
N PRO A 15 -58.20 -30.61 -25.23
CA PRO A 15 -57.99 -31.66 -24.21
C PRO A 15 -56.73 -31.37 -23.36
N ALA A 16 -56.73 -31.81 -22.10
CA ALA A 16 -55.61 -31.45 -21.13
C ALA A 16 -54.27 -32.01 -21.56
N ASP A 17 -54.25 -33.16 -22.22
CA ASP A 17 -53.04 -33.79 -22.79
C ASP A 17 -52.41 -32.96 -23.92
N VAL A 18 -53.26 -32.40 -24.80
CA VAL A 18 -52.84 -31.53 -25.90
C VAL A 18 -52.28 -30.19 -25.34
N ARG A 19 -52.89 -29.64 -24.27
CA ARG A 19 -52.40 -28.42 -23.61
C ARG A 19 -51.03 -28.66 -22.96
N LEU A 20 -50.85 -29.79 -22.28
CA LEU A 20 -49.56 -30.16 -21.66
C LEU A 20 -48.47 -30.37 -22.71
N THR A 21 -48.79 -31.09 -23.79
CA THR A 21 -47.84 -31.32 -24.91
C THR A 21 -47.42 -30.00 -25.56
N ASN A 22 -48.36 -29.10 -25.82
CA ASN A 22 -48.06 -27.77 -26.38
C ASN A 22 -47.21 -26.93 -25.40
N ALA A 23 -47.55 -26.92 -24.12
CA ALA A 23 -46.76 -26.20 -23.11
C ALA A 23 -45.31 -26.74 -22.99
N VAL A 24 -45.12 -28.05 -23.07
CA VAL A 24 -43.78 -28.67 -23.09
C VAL A 24 -43.06 -28.32 -24.40
N ALA A 25 -43.75 -28.36 -25.54
CA ALA A 25 -43.15 -27.97 -26.82
C ALA A 25 -42.73 -26.49 -26.82
N ASP A 26 -43.59 -25.58 -26.32
CA ASP A 26 -43.30 -24.15 -26.21
C ASP A 26 -42.12 -23.89 -25.26
N ALA A 27 -42.03 -24.63 -24.14
CA ALA A 27 -40.91 -24.55 -23.22
C ALA A 27 -39.59 -25.00 -23.87
N ILE A 28 -39.63 -26.10 -24.67
CA ILE A 28 -38.44 -26.57 -25.41
C ILE A 28 -38.04 -25.54 -26.48
N PHE A 29 -39.01 -25.00 -27.25
CA PHE A 29 -38.68 -23.97 -28.22
C PHE A 29 -38.12 -22.70 -27.60
N ALA A 30 -38.66 -22.25 -26.46
CA ALA A 30 -38.14 -21.12 -25.72
C ALA A 30 -36.70 -21.38 -25.22
N LEU A 31 -36.42 -22.59 -24.71
CA LEU A 31 -35.09 -22.98 -24.27
C LEU A 31 -34.08 -23.00 -25.45
N VAL A 32 -34.48 -23.61 -26.58
CA VAL A 32 -33.64 -23.64 -27.79
C VAL A 32 -33.38 -22.23 -28.30
N ALA A 33 -34.42 -21.39 -28.37
CA ALA A 33 -34.23 -19.99 -28.77
C ALA A 33 -33.29 -19.23 -27.85
N LEU A 34 -33.37 -19.44 -26.52
CA LEU A 34 -32.49 -18.84 -25.54
C LEU A 34 -31.06 -19.30 -25.74
N VAL A 35 -30.81 -20.60 -25.94
CA VAL A 35 -29.47 -21.16 -26.21
C VAL A 35 -28.88 -20.60 -27.51
N LEU A 36 -29.68 -20.54 -28.57
CA LEU A 36 -29.23 -19.96 -29.85
C LEU A 36 -28.92 -18.48 -29.73
N LEU A 37 -29.73 -17.72 -28.97
CA LEU A 37 -29.45 -16.31 -28.70
C LEU A 37 -28.14 -16.14 -27.90
N ALA A 38 -27.97 -16.94 -26.86
CA ALA A 38 -26.71 -16.93 -26.06
C ALA A 38 -25.50 -17.31 -26.92
N ALA A 39 -25.62 -18.31 -27.79
CA ALA A 39 -24.55 -18.71 -28.72
C ALA A 39 -24.24 -17.60 -29.73
N ALA A 40 -25.27 -16.93 -30.28
CA ALA A 40 -25.10 -15.81 -31.20
C ALA A 40 -24.40 -14.60 -30.51
N LEU A 41 -24.80 -14.25 -29.28
CA LEU A 41 -24.17 -13.20 -28.50
C LEU A 41 -22.70 -13.54 -28.17
N ALA A 42 -22.43 -14.79 -27.78
CA ALA A 42 -21.08 -15.26 -27.53
C ALA A 42 -20.20 -15.25 -28.80
N TRP A 43 -20.78 -15.58 -29.95
CA TRP A 43 -20.08 -15.51 -31.23
C TRP A 43 -19.77 -14.06 -31.62
N VAL A 44 -20.74 -13.13 -31.49
CA VAL A 44 -20.52 -11.70 -31.73
C VAL A 44 -19.43 -11.15 -30.80
N ALA A 45 -19.48 -11.50 -29.51
CA ALA A 45 -18.48 -11.05 -28.52
C ALA A 45 -17.04 -11.53 -28.84
N ARG A 46 -16.90 -12.62 -29.60
CA ARG A 46 -15.61 -13.15 -30.05
C ARG A 46 -15.16 -12.65 -31.42
N GLN A 47 -15.93 -11.77 -32.06
CA GLN A 47 -15.52 -11.23 -33.36
C GLN A 47 -14.25 -10.39 -33.25
N PRO A 48 -13.38 -10.39 -34.26
CA PRO A 48 -12.14 -9.60 -34.29
C PRO A 48 -12.37 -8.08 -34.18
N ALA A 49 -13.60 -7.63 -34.44
CA ALA A 49 -14.01 -6.24 -34.23
C ALA A 49 -13.95 -5.80 -32.77
N PHE A 50 -14.06 -6.74 -31.83
CA PHE A 50 -13.96 -6.52 -30.39
C PHE A 50 -12.65 -7.08 -29.80
N ALA A 51 -11.63 -7.33 -30.62
CA ALA A 51 -10.32 -7.62 -30.12
C ALA A 51 -9.72 -6.35 -29.49
N LEU A 52 -9.01 -6.51 -28.35
CA LEU A 52 -8.29 -5.41 -27.73
C LEU A 52 -7.23 -4.87 -28.70
N ARG A 53 -7.37 -3.61 -29.11
CA ARG A 53 -6.45 -2.96 -30.06
C ARG A 53 -5.48 -2.01 -29.40
N GLU A 54 -5.89 -1.39 -28.30
CA GLU A 54 -5.09 -0.38 -27.62
C GLU A 54 -5.15 -0.57 -26.10
N LEU A 55 -3.96 -0.61 -25.51
CA LEU A 55 -3.76 -0.56 -24.08
C LEU A 55 -3.04 0.75 -23.77
N ALA A 56 -3.79 1.74 -23.28
CA ALA A 56 -3.22 2.98 -22.81
C ALA A 56 -2.82 2.84 -21.32
N VAL A 57 -1.55 3.07 -21.04
CA VAL A 57 -1.04 3.12 -19.66
C VAL A 57 -0.76 4.58 -19.35
N ASP A 58 -1.52 5.14 -18.41
CA ASP A 58 -1.43 6.51 -17.94
C ASP A 58 -0.95 6.52 -16.48
N GLY A 59 -0.33 7.63 -16.04
CA GLY A 59 0.11 7.86 -14.67
C GLY A 59 1.46 8.58 -14.64
N GLY A 60 1.83 9.10 -13.48
CA GLY A 60 3.15 9.69 -13.24
C GLY A 60 4.20 8.59 -13.05
N ILE A 61 4.50 7.84 -14.12
CA ILE A 61 5.46 6.73 -14.07
C ILE A 61 6.87 7.29 -14.16
N VAL A 62 7.62 7.17 -13.07
CA VAL A 62 9.00 7.67 -12.99
C VAL A 62 9.98 6.50 -12.75
N ARG A 63 9.59 5.53 -11.92
CA ARG A 63 10.46 4.46 -11.43
C ARG A 63 10.07 3.07 -11.91
N ALA A 64 8.78 2.83 -12.19
CA ALA A 64 8.34 1.54 -12.71
C ALA A 64 8.96 1.31 -14.10
N ALA A 65 9.73 0.24 -14.24
CA ALA A 65 10.43 -0.08 -15.48
C ALA A 65 9.45 -0.40 -16.61
N GLU A 66 9.53 0.32 -17.72
CA GLU A 66 8.67 0.13 -18.90
C GLU A 66 8.67 -1.34 -19.41
N PRO A 67 9.81 -2.06 -19.43
CA PRO A 67 9.82 -3.47 -19.80
C PRO A 67 8.98 -4.36 -18.87
N ALA A 68 8.98 -4.09 -17.55
CA ALA A 68 8.19 -4.83 -16.57
C ALA A 68 6.69 -4.57 -16.76
N LEU A 69 6.29 -3.32 -17.04
CA LEU A 69 4.91 -2.97 -17.35
C LEU A 69 4.44 -3.64 -18.65
N ARG A 70 5.28 -3.69 -19.67
CA ARG A 70 4.99 -4.42 -20.93
C ARG A 70 4.84 -5.92 -20.67
N ALA A 71 5.70 -6.52 -19.86
CA ALA A 71 5.61 -7.93 -19.50
C ALA A 71 4.32 -8.25 -18.73
N ALA A 72 3.90 -7.38 -17.82
CA ALA A 72 2.64 -7.50 -17.10
C ALA A 72 1.42 -7.41 -18.02
N ALA A 73 1.48 -6.58 -19.07
CA ALA A 73 0.41 -6.41 -20.05
C ALA A 73 0.32 -7.54 -21.08
N ALA A 74 1.45 -8.17 -21.44
CA ALA A 74 1.58 -9.11 -22.56
C ALA A 74 0.56 -10.26 -22.58
N PRO A 75 0.21 -10.92 -21.45
CA PRO A 75 -0.79 -12.00 -21.45
C PRO A 75 -2.19 -11.57 -21.89
N TYR A 76 -2.48 -10.28 -21.82
CA TYR A 76 -3.82 -9.73 -22.05
C TYR A 76 -4.00 -9.12 -23.44
N LEU A 77 -2.91 -8.85 -24.19
CA LEU A 77 -2.95 -8.21 -25.51
C LEU A 77 -3.65 -9.02 -26.61
N GLY A 78 -3.83 -10.33 -26.40
CA GLY A 78 -4.56 -11.22 -27.32
C GLY A 78 -6.00 -11.52 -26.92
N SER A 79 -6.45 -10.98 -25.80
CA SER A 79 -7.78 -11.28 -25.26
C SER A 79 -8.87 -10.45 -25.95
N GLY A 80 -10.06 -11.04 -26.09
CA GLY A 80 -11.23 -10.28 -26.53
C GLY A 80 -11.66 -9.25 -25.49
N PHE A 81 -12.07 -8.08 -25.90
CA PHE A 81 -12.50 -6.97 -25.05
C PHE A 81 -13.49 -7.37 -23.93
N PHE A 82 -14.45 -8.25 -24.24
CA PHE A 82 -15.44 -8.73 -23.26
C PHE A 82 -14.92 -9.87 -22.38
N ALA A 83 -14.00 -10.68 -22.89
CA ALA A 83 -13.43 -11.82 -22.19
C ALA A 83 -12.26 -11.45 -21.26
N LEU A 84 -11.76 -10.22 -21.35
CA LEU A 84 -10.63 -9.72 -20.57
C LEU A 84 -10.95 -9.71 -19.06
N ASP A 85 -10.13 -10.36 -18.25
CA ASP A 85 -10.22 -10.28 -16.79
C ASP A 85 -9.47 -9.03 -16.29
N LEU A 86 -10.26 -7.99 -15.96
CA LEU A 86 -9.69 -6.74 -15.44
C LEU A 86 -9.07 -6.89 -14.05
N ALA A 87 -9.57 -7.83 -13.23
CA ALA A 87 -9.05 -8.03 -11.88
C ALA A 87 -7.67 -8.71 -11.95
N ALA A 88 -7.54 -9.73 -12.79
CA ALA A 88 -6.25 -10.38 -13.03
C ALA A 88 -5.24 -9.42 -13.66
N MET A 89 -5.64 -8.60 -14.63
CA MET A 89 -4.80 -7.58 -15.23
C MET A 89 -4.34 -6.53 -14.20
N ARG A 90 -5.25 -6.06 -13.35
CA ARG A 90 -4.93 -5.14 -12.26
C ARG A 90 -3.87 -5.74 -11.33
N ALA A 91 -4.08 -6.98 -10.86
CA ALA A 91 -3.14 -7.67 -9.99
C ALA A 91 -1.75 -7.84 -10.64
N ALA A 92 -1.70 -8.10 -11.96
CA ALA A 92 -0.45 -8.21 -12.69
C ALA A 92 0.33 -6.87 -12.73
N PHE A 93 -0.35 -5.74 -12.89
CA PHE A 93 0.30 -4.44 -12.80
C PHE A 93 0.72 -4.08 -11.37
N GLU A 94 -0.09 -4.41 -10.36
CA GLU A 94 0.22 -4.19 -8.94
C GLU A 94 1.37 -5.09 -8.44
N ALA A 95 1.70 -6.16 -9.16
CA ALA A 95 2.87 -7.00 -8.89
C ALA A 95 4.19 -6.41 -9.44
N VAL A 96 4.12 -5.35 -10.26
CA VAL A 96 5.33 -4.69 -10.78
C VAL A 96 5.94 -3.83 -9.66
N PRO A 97 7.26 -3.94 -9.38
CA PRO A 97 7.93 -3.07 -8.43
C PRO A 97 7.61 -1.59 -8.69
N TRP A 98 7.51 -0.81 -7.65
CA TRP A 98 7.11 0.59 -7.64
C TRP A 98 5.63 0.88 -7.92
N VAL A 99 4.85 -0.05 -8.46
CA VAL A 99 3.41 0.16 -8.66
C VAL A 99 2.66 -0.11 -7.37
N ARG A 100 2.11 0.94 -6.78
CA ARG A 100 1.27 0.85 -5.58
C ARG A 100 -0.16 0.44 -5.89
N GLN A 101 -0.72 1.00 -6.94
CA GLN A 101 -2.11 0.77 -7.31
C GLN A 101 -2.28 0.88 -8.82
N ALA A 102 -3.09 -0.01 -9.38
CA ALA A 102 -3.51 0.04 -10.77
C ALA A 102 -5.04 0.15 -10.87
N VAL A 103 -5.52 1.08 -11.66
CA VAL A 103 -6.94 1.23 -11.98
C VAL A 103 -7.13 0.85 -13.44
N VAL A 104 -7.73 -0.31 -13.69
CA VAL A 104 -7.96 -0.84 -15.04
C VAL A 104 -9.41 -0.60 -15.44
N ARG A 105 -9.64 0.08 -16.57
CA ARG A 105 -10.98 0.42 -17.07
C ARG A 105 -11.12 0.07 -18.55
N ARG A 106 -12.25 -0.51 -18.90
CA ARG A 106 -12.62 -0.67 -20.31
C ARG A 106 -13.04 0.68 -20.89
N VAL A 107 -12.53 0.98 -22.09
CA VAL A 107 -12.96 2.12 -22.91
C VAL A 107 -13.48 1.57 -24.22
N TRP A 108 -14.81 1.64 -24.36
CA TRP A 108 -15.49 1.10 -25.54
C TRP A 108 -15.00 1.79 -26.83
N PRO A 109 -14.86 1.08 -27.98
CA PRO A 109 -15.26 -0.32 -28.21
C PRO A 109 -14.17 -1.37 -28.01
N ASP A 110 -12.88 -1.02 -28.04
CA ASP A 110 -11.74 -1.94 -28.22
C ASP A 110 -10.49 -1.53 -27.43
N ARG A 111 -10.66 -0.68 -26.40
CA ARG A 111 -9.53 -0.12 -25.63
C ARG A 111 -9.62 -0.46 -24.16
N VAL A 112 -8.46 -0.53 -23.51
CA VAL A 112 -8.34 -0.57 -22.06
C VAL A 112 -7.41 0.56 -21.63
N ARG A 113 -7.82 1.25 -20.58
CA ARG A 113 -7.00 2.26 -19.91
C ARG A 113 -6.57 1.74 -18.54
N VAL A 114 -5.26 1.79 -18.30
CA VAL A 114 -4.65 1.47 -17.01
C VAL A 114 -4.06 2.76 -16.45
N THR A 115 -4.55 3.19 -15.30
CA THR A 115 -3.97 4.33 -14.58
C THR A 115 -3.17 3.78 -13.41
N LEU A 116 -1.88 4.10 -13.38
CA LEU A 116 -0.95 3.62 -12.36
C LEU A 116 -0.65 4.73 -11.34
N VAL A 117 -0.53 4.32 -10.09
CA VAL A 117 -0.03 5.15 -9.00
C VAL A 117 1.21 4.45 -8.44
N GLU A 118 2.34 5.15 -8.45
CA GLU A 118 3.60 4.63 -7.91
C GLU A 118 3.71 4.81 -6.39
N HIS A 119 4.54 3.98 -5.78
CA HIS A 119 5.01 4.20 -4.42
C HIS A 119 5.96 5.41 -4.39
N GLU A 120 5.80 6.25 -3.39
CA GLU A 120 6.75 7.30 -3.04
C GLU A 120 7.50 6.84 -1.77
N ALA A 121 8.78 6.47 -1.93
CA ALA A 121 9.60 6.00 -0.83
C ALA A 121 9.95 7.16 0.11
N VAL A 122 9.87 6.92 1.41
CA VAL A 122 10.21 7.90 2.47
C VAL A 122 11.21 7.36 3.49
N ALA A 123 11.44 6.05 3.50
CA ALA A 123 12.39 5.39 4.38
C ALA A 123 12.78 4.01 3.84
N LEU A 124 13.94 3.52 4.30
CA LEU A 124 14.34 2.13 4.21
C LEU A 124 13.72 1.36 5.37
N TRP A 125 13.27 0.13 5.13
CA TRP A 125 12.79 -0.77 6.17
C TRP A 125 13.77 -1.92 6.37
N ALA A 126 14.37 -1.99 7.54
CA ALA A 126 15.17 -3.14 7.95
C ALA A 126 14.25 -4.13 8.69
N GLY A 127 13.88 -5.20 8.00
CA GLY A 127 13.13 -6.31 8.60
C GLY A 127 14.01 -7.23 9.45
N ASP A 128 13.37 -8.07 10.25
CA ASP A 128 14.08 -9.08 11.06
C ASP A 128 14.76 -10.16 10.18
N ASP A 129 14.36 -10.27 8.89
CA ASP A 129 14.89 -11.18 7.89
C ASP A 129 16.22 -10.72 7.26
N GLY A 130 16.68 -9.52 7.60
CA GLY A 130 17.90 -8.90 7.05
C GLY A 130 17.76 -8.35 5.63
N ASN A 131 16.58 -8.43 5.02
CA ASN A 131 16.31 -7.83 3.72
C ASN A 131 15.91 -6.36 3.88
N GLU A 132 16.52 -5.51 3.08
CA GLU A 132 16.12 -4.10 3.01
C GLU A 132 14.96 -3.96 2.04
N ARG A 133 13.89 -3.36 2.53
CA ARG A 133 12.69 -3.00 1.78
C ARG A 133 12.47 -1.49 1.87
N LEU A 134 11.44 -0.99 1.23
CA LEU A 134 11.11 0.42 1.25
C LEU A 134 9.80 0.68 2.00
N VAL A 135 9.66 1.86 2.58
CA VAL A 135 8.41 2.33 3.19
C VAL A 135 7.93 3.53 2.38
N ASN A 136 6.66 3.52 1.99
CA ASN A 136 6.05 4.63 1.27
C ASN A 136 5.46 5.69 2.20
N THR A 137 4.95 6.78 1.62
CA THR A 137 4.28 7.90 2.32
C THR A 137 3.07 7.48 3.14
N TYR A 138 2.50 6.29 2.90
CA TYR A 138 1.37 5.72 3.63
C TYR A 138 1.79 4.80 4.79
N GLY A 139 3.10 4.49 4.89
CA GLY A 139 3.63 3.56 5.89
C GLY A 139 3.50 2.10 5.47
N GLU A 140 3.24 1.84 4.19
CA GLU A 140 3.22 0.49 3.62
C GLU A 140 4.65 0.08 3.26
N VAL A 141 5.04 -1.14 3.62
CA VAL A 141 6.31 -1.75 3.21
C VAL A 141 6.13 -2.38 1.83
N PHE A 142 7.04 -2.11 0.92
CA PHE A 142 7.02 -2.67 -0.42
C PHE A 142 8.42 -3.08 -0.88
N GLU A 143 8.45 -3.98 -1.86
CA GLU A 143 9.68 -4.50 -2.44
C GLU A 143 10.00 -3.79 -3.74
N ALA A 144 11.16 -3.15 -3.80
CA ALA A 144 11.73 -2.57 -5.00
C ALA A 144 13.26 -2.53 -4.86
N ASN A 145 13.96 -2.19 -5.95
CA ASN A 145 15.40 -2.05 -5.87
C ASN A 145 15.78 -0.83 -5.02
N VAL A 146 16.44 -1.07 -3.89
CA VAL A 146 16.90 0.00 -2.96
C VAL A 146 17.90 0.95 -3.64
N GLY A 147 18.66 0.46 -4.61
CA GLY A 147 19.60 1.30 -5.39
C GLY A 147 18.92 2.45 -6.16
N ASP A 148 17.62 2.31 -6.46
CA ASP A 148 16.86 3.37 -7.15
C ASP A 148 16.63 4.64 -6.29
N VAL A 149 16.90 4.56 -4.98
CA VAL A 149 16.73 5.66 -4.00
C VAL A 149 18.00 5.98 -3.22
N GLU A 150 19.15 5.44 -3.61
CA GLU A 150 20.42 5.63 -2.90
C GLU A 150 20.79 7.11 -2.73
N ASP A 151 20.54 7.92 -3.75
CA ASP A 151 20.82 9.35 -3.75
C ASP A 151 19.85 10.17 -2.87
N GLU A 152 18.75 9.60 -2.41
CA GLU A 152 17.73 10.32 -1.62
C GLU A 152 18.06 10.42 -0.12
N HIS A 153 19.06 9.70 0.34
CA HIS A 153 19.47 9.69 1.74
C HIS A 153 18.32 9.46 2.71
N LEU A 154 17.51 8.45 2.41
CA LEU A 154 16.32 8.10 3.19
C LEU A 154 16.72 7.58 4.58
N PRO A 155 15.96 7.92 5.64
CA PRO A 155 16.16 7.36 6.95
C PRO A 155 15.87 5.85 6.97
N ARG A 156 16.52 5.12 7.86
CA ARG A 156 16.29 3.71 8.13
C ARG A 156 15.27 3.54 9.25
N PHE A 157 14.24 2.77 8.99
CA PHE A 157 13.25 2.37 9.98
C PHE A 157 13.46 0.92 10.39
N GLU A 158 13.37 0.65 11.70
CA GLU A 158 13.53 -0.68 12.27
C GLU A 158 12.41 -0.97 13.27
N GLY A 159 11.90 -2.19 13.26
CA GLY A 159 10.88 -2.61 14.21
C GLY A 159 10.27 -3.96 13.87
N PRO A 160 9.37 -4.45 14.73
CA PRO A 160 8.61 -5.65 14.46
C PRO A 160 7.82 -5.54 13.16
N GLU A 161 7.58 -6.67 12.52
CA GLU A 161 6.77 -6.71 11.30
C GLU A 161 5.40 -6.05 11.52
N GLY A 162 4.92 -5.32 10.52
CA GLY A 162 3.67 -4.55 10.59
C GLY A 162 3.76 -3.22 11.35
N SER A 163 4.92 -2.86 11.92
CA SER A 163 5.07 -1.59 12.67
C SER A 163 5.49 -0.39 11.80
N ALA A 164 5.71 -0.54 10.51
CA ALA A 164 6.23 0.52 9.63
C ALA A 164 5.40 1.80 9.65
N ALA A 165 4.07 1.69 9.57
CA ALA A 165 3.18 2.85 9.64
C ALA A 165 3.29 3.59 10.99
N ARG A 166 3.45 2.86 12.10
CA ARG A 166 3.67 3.43 13.44
C ARG A 166 5.03 4.13 13.52
N VAL A 167 6.07 3.54 12.94
CA VAL A 167 7.42 4.15 12.90
C VAL A 167 7.39 5.43 12.06
N LEU A 168 6.74 5.41 10.89
CA LEU A 168 6.57 6.61 10.06
C LEU A 168 5.80 7.71 10.79
N ALA A 169 4.74 7.37 11.51
CA ALA A 169 3.99 8.35 12.31
C ALA A 169 4.87 8.99 13.39
N MET A 170 5.65 8.19 14.11
CA MET A 170 6.60 8.69 15.11
C MET A 170 7.72 9.52 14.48
N TYR A 171 8.24 9.12 13.33
CA TYR A 171 9.25 9.86 12.58
C TYR A 171 8.76 11.29 12.27
N ARG A 172 7.54 11.41 11.75
CA ARG A 172 6.91 12.72 11.44
C ARG A 172 6.76 13.60 12.67
N VAL A 173 6.55 13.00 13.84
CA VAL A 173 6.48 13.72 15.13
C VAL A 173 7.87 14.19 15.58
N LEU A 174 8.91 13.33 15.42
CA LEU A 174 10.24 13.59 15.95
C LEU A 174 11.09 14.51 15.08
N VAL A 175 10.92 14.49 13.75
CA VAL A 175 11.69 15.35 12.83
C VAL A 175 11.65 16.82 13.23
N PRO A 176 10.49 17.47 13.42
CA PRO A 176 10.48 18.89 13.81
C PRO A 176 11.01 19.13 15.24
N VAL A 177 10.88 18.14 16.12
CA VAL A 177 11.35 18.25 17.52
C VAL A 177 12.88 18.21 17.58
N LEU A 178 13.51 17.34 16.80
CA LEU A 178 14.97 17.16 16.81
C LEU A 178 15.70 18.11 15.85
N ALA A 179 14.99 18.77 14.93
CA ALA A 179 15.56 19.72 13.97
C ALA A 179 16.46 20.80 14.59
N PRO A 180 16.16 21.39 15.79
CA PRO A 180 17.02 22.38 16.43
C PRO A 180 18.42 21.85 16.80
N MET A 181 18.61 20.53 16.89
CA MET A 181 19.93 19.93 17.15
C MET A 181 20.88 20.01 15.94
N GLY A 182 20.39 20.46 14.76
CA GLY A 182 21.19 20.57 13.55
C GLY A 182 21.60 19.22 12.96
N ALA A 183 20.96 18.11 13.37
CA ALA A 183 21.24 16.76 12.92
C ALA A 183 19.95 16.10 12.40
N ARG A 184 20.10 15.20 11.43
CA ARG A 184 18.97 14.45 10.84
C ARG A 184 18.83 13.09 11.51
N ILE A 185 17.62 12.57 11.53
CA ILE A 185 17.36 11.20 11.96
C ILE A 185 17.87 10.27 10.86
N GLU A 186 18.92 9.51 11.16
CA GLU A 186 19.46 8.47 10.28
C GLU A 186 18.73 7.14 10.49
N THR A 187 18.48 6.76 11.76
CA THR A 187 17.72 5.55 12.08
C THR A 187 16.69 5.83 13.16
N LEU A 188 15.47 5.35 12.94
CA LEU A 188 14.41 5.32 13.95
C LEU A 188 13.98 3.87 14.20
N ARG A 189 14.13 3.44 15.44
CA ARG A 189 13.81 2.06 15.85
C ARG A 189 12.74 2.00 16.91
N VAL A 190 11.80 1.06 16.76
CA VAL A 190 10.90 0.63 17.82
C VAL A 190 11.19 -0.84 18.17
N SER A 191 11.43 -1.12 19.43
CA SER A 191 11.60 -2.51 19.89
C SER A 191 10.26 -3.24 19.98
N ALA A 192 10.28 -4.58 20.04
CA ALA A 192 9.08 -5.40 20.26
C ALA A 192 8.34 -5.03 21.57
N ARG A 193 9.05 -4.43 22.54
CA ARG A 193 8.46 -3.94 23.80
C ARG A 193 7.97 -2.49 23.72
N GLY A 194 7.98 -1.86 22.55
CA GLY A 194 7.52 -0.48 22.32
C GLY A 194 8.49 0.60 22.77
N SER A 195 9.78 0.30 22.96
CA SER A 195 10.79 1.32 23.29
C SER A 195 11.37 1.93 22.02
N TRP A 196 11.44 3.26 21.98
CA TRP A 196 11.92 4.03 20.86
C TRP A 196 13.39 4.43 21.01
N ARG A 197 14.14 4.34 19.91
CA ARG A 197 15.52 4.78 19.80
C ARG A 197 15.71 5.55 18.50
N VAL A 198 16.48 6.63 18.56
CA VAL A 198 16.90 7.43 17.41
C VAL A 198 18.41 7.35 17.30
N ALA A 199 18.93 7.15 16.10
CA ALA A 199 20.30 7.47 15.74
C ALA A 199 20.30 8.69 14.81
N LEU A 200 21.21 9.61 15.06
CA LEU A 200 21.39 10.83 14.28
C LEU A 200 22.60 10.70 13.34
N ASP A 201 22.56 11.41 12.22
CA ASP A 201 23.67 11.48 11.25
C ASP A 201 24.96 12.05 11.86
N SER A 202 24.87 12.74 13.00
CA SER A 202 26.01 13.14 13.80
C SER A 202 26.72 12.00 14.55
N GLY A 203 26.16 10.78 14.50
CA GLY A 203 26.61 9.61 15.25
C GLY A 203 26.04 9.50 16.66
N ALA A 204 25.25 10.47 17.11
CA ALA A 204 24.61 10.42 18.42
C ALA A 204 23.41 9.48 18.44
N THR A 205 23.23 8.75 19.56
CA THR A 205 22.06 7.91 19.79
C THR A 205 21.22 8.43 20.96
N ILE A 206 19.90 8.38 20.84
CA ILE A 206 18.94 8.87 21.83
C ILE A 206 17.95 7.75 22.18
N GLU A 207 17.97 7.29 23.43
CA GLU A 207 16.98 6.37 23.98
C GLU A 207 15.76 7.17 24.46
N LEU A 208 14.70 7.16 23.69
CA LEU A 208 13.48 7.88 24.02
C LEU A 208 12.57 7.14 25.01
N GLY A 209 12.75 5.81 25.12
CA GLY A 209 11.92 4.97 25.95
C GLY A 209 10.55 4.69 25.36
N ARG A 210 9.63 4.19 26.20
CA ARG A 210 8.26 3.88 25.81
C ARG A 210 7.31 5.02 26.12
N GLY A 211 6.29 5.20 25.28
CA GLY A 211 5.09 5.92 25.67
C GLY A 211 3.95 4.95 26.01
N GLN A 212 2.91 5.43 26.65
CA GLN A 212 1.71 4.66 26.99
C GLN A 212 0.62 4.90 25.93
N TRP A 213 -0.04 3.84 25.54
CA TRP A 213 -1.22 3.94 24.68
C TRP A 213 -2.40 4.58 25.45
N PRO A 214 -3.18 5.53 24.89
CA PRO A 214 -3.14 6.02 23.50
C PRO A 214 -2.15 7.16 23.24
N ASP A 215 -1.53 7.73 24.25
CA ASP A 215 -0.78 8.99 24.17
C ASP A 215 0.74 8.80 23.88
N GLU A 216 1.12 7.62 23.38
CA GLU A 216 2.51 7.25 23.13
C GLU A 216 3.33 8.32 22.42
N ALA A 217 2.80 8.83 21.31
CA ALA A 217 3.52 9.81 20.50
C ALA A 217 3.66 11.15 21.24
N ALA A 218 2.65 11.57 22.01
CA ALA A 218 2.67 12.79 22.78
C ALA A 218 3.68 12.71 23.93
N GLU A 219 3.74 11.58 24.63
CA GLU A 219 4.69 11.37 25.73
C GLU A 219 6.14 11.34 25.24
N VAL A 220 6.42 10.60 24.15
CA VAL A 220 7.73 10.52 23.53
C VAL A 220 8.16 11.90 23.02
N ARG A 221 7.26 12.60 22.36
CA ARG A 221 7.48 13.98 21.90
C ARG A 221 7.82 14.93 23.05
N ALA A 222 7.02 14.97 24.10
CA ALA A 222 7.23 15.85 25.24
C ALA A 222 8.58 15.61 25.93
N ARG A 223 9.03 14.34 25.95
CA ARG A 223 10.32 13.93 26.49
C ARG A 223 11.46 14.41 25.61
N ALA A 224 11.35 14.25 24.29
CA ALA A 224 12.30 14.75 23.32
C ALA A 224 12.40 16.29 23.34
N GLU A 225 11.27 16.99 23.42
CA GLU A 225 11.23 18.46 23.51
C GLU A 225 11.94 18.99 24.77
N ARG A 226 11.74 18.35 25.93
CA ARG A 226 12.46 18.71 27.17
C ARG A 226 13.97 18.54 27.00
N PHE A 227 14.39 17.45 26.40
CA PHE A 227 15.80 17.18 26.12
C PHE A 227 16.41 18.23 25.21
N VAL A 228 15.80 18.49 24.05
CA VAL A 228 16.30 19.45 23.06
C VAL A 228 16.48 20.85 23.64
N ARG A 229 15.54 21.30 24.50
CA ARG A 229 15.66 22.62 25.15
C ARG A 229 16.89 22.77 26.03
N THR A 230 17.45 21.70 26.58
CA THR A 230 18.51 21.76 27.59
C THR A 230 19.82 21.17 27.10
N VAL A 231 19.84 20.24 26.15
CA VAL A 231 21.03 19.54 25.68
C VAL A 231 22.08 20.48 25.08
N ASP A 232 21.64 21.52 24.36
CA ASP A 232 22.53 22.51 23.76
C ASP A 232 23.33 23.31 24.81
N GLN A 233 22.74 23.60 25.97
CA GLN A 233 23.44 24.24 27.07
C GLN A 233 24.51 23.32 27.65
N VAL A 234 24.19 22.03 27.80
CA VAL A 234 25.13 21.02 28.29
C VAL A 234 26.26 20.84 27.30
N ALA A 235 25.97 20.63 26.02
CA ALA A 235 27.01 20.44 24.99
C ALA A 235 27.95 21.65 24.87
N ARG A 236 27.42 22.88 24.92
CA ARG A 236 28.21 24.11 24.88
C ARG A 236 29.05 24.31 26.15
N HIS A 237 28.51 23.99 27.32
CA HIS A 237 29.24 24.11 28.57
C HIS A 237 30.51 23.23 28.59
N TYR A 238 30.36 21.98 28.08
CA TYR A 238 31.51 21.06 28.02
C TYR A 238 32.31 21.15 26.72
N GLN A 239 31.84 21.88 25.72
CA GLN A 239 32.45 21.98 24.37
C GLN A 239 32.73 20.60 23.75
N ARG A 240 31.81 19.66 23.93
CA ARG A 240 31.95 18.27 23.52
C ARG A 240 30.69 17.80 22.75
N ARG A 241 30.94 16.90 21.82
CA ARG A 241 29.87 16.30 21.03
C ARG A 241 29.03 15.31 21.85
N LEU A 242 27.71 15.30 21.61
CA LEU A 242 26.85 14.28 22.17
C LEU A 242 27.12 12.95 21.47
N LEU A 243 27.34 11.88 22.26
CA LEU A 243 27.43 10.50 21.77
C LEU A 243 26.18 9.68 22.08
N HIS A 244 25.63 9.88 23.28
CA HIS A 244 24.47 9.12 23.71
C HIS A 244 23.63 9.93 24.70
N ALA A 245 22.30 9.79 24.61
CA ALA A 245 21.37 10.33 25.59
C ALA A 245 20.35 9.25 25.97
N ASP A 246 20.09 9.11 27.27
CA ASP A 246 19.05 8.23 27.81
C ASP A 246 17.96 9.04 28.49
N LEU A 247 16.79 9.10 27.86
CA LEU A 247 15.63 9.89 28.29
C LEU A 247 14.57 9.03 29.00
N ARG A 248 14.89 7.81 29.37
CA ARG A 248 13.94 6.89 30.03
C ARG A 248 13.64 7.23 31.47
N HIS A 249 14.44 8.10 32.07
CA HIS A 249 14.24 8.54 33.45
C HIS A 249 13.10 9.57 33.54
N ALA A 250 12.26 9.46 34.58
CA ALA A 250 11.10 10.34 34.73
C ALA A 250 11.47 11.81 34.96
N ASP A 251 12.50 12.04 35.79
CA ASP A 251 12.86 13.37 36.29
C ASP A 251 14.08 13.99 35.61
N GLY A 252 14.63 13.33 34.57
CA GLY A 252 15.81 13.84 33.89
C GLY A 252 16.29 12.94 32.76
N TYR A 253 17.51 13.18 32.33
CA TYR A 253 18.17 12.35 31.33
C TYR A 253 19.66 12.21 31.63
N ALA A 254 20.24 11.09 31.20
CA ALA A 254 21.69 10.89 31.27
C ALA A 254 22.31 11.15 29.88
N VAL A 255 23.45 11.82 29.82
CA VAL A 255 24.17 12.04 28.55
C VAL A 255 25.59 11.53 28.67
N ARG A 256 26.10 11.02 27.56
CA ARG A 256 27.51 10.72 27.36
C ARG A 256 28.06 11.64 26.28
N LEU A 257 29.06 12.43 26.65
CA LEU A 257 29.75 13.33 25.75
C LEU A 257 31.11 12.73 25.35
N GLU A 258 31.63 13.14 24.21
CA GLU A 258 32.91 12.69 23.70
C GLU A 258 34.05 13.05 24.67
N GLY A 259 34.88 12.05 25.02
CA GLY A 259 36.08 12.27 25.89
C GLY A 259 35.76 12.53 27.37
N ILE A 260 34.51 12.45 27.82
CA ILE A 260 34.16 12.55 29.23
C ILE A 260 33.82 11.16 29.76
N THR A 261 34.64 10.65 30.66
CA THR A 261 34.39 9.38 31.39
C THR A 261 34.15 9.69 32.84
N THR A 262 33.01 9.34 33.38
CA THR A 262 32.75 9.41 34.84
C THR A 262 33.39 8.20 35.49
N THR A 263 34.57 8.35 36.03
CA THR A 263 35.19 7.30 36.86
C THR A 263 34.52 7.34 38.24
N THR A 264 33.63 6.42 38.50
CA THR A 264 33.12 6.20 39.85
C THR A 264 34.22 5.47 40.62
N THR A 265 35.04 6.20 41.38
CA THR A 265 35.96 5.57 42.35
C THR A 265 35.09 4.96 43.45
N PRO A 266 35.13 3.63 43.66
CA PRO A 266 34.40 3.03 44.77
C PRO A 266 34.92 3.61 46.07
N PRO A 267 34.06 3.88 47.09
CA PRO A 267 34.52 4.36 48.36
C PRO A 267 35.43 3.31 49.00
N THR A 268 36.62 3.75 49.36
CA THR A 268 37.61 2.92 50.13
C THR A 268 36.98 2.52 51.43
N PRO A 269 36.87 1.22 51.74
CA PRO A 269 36.35 0.78 53.05
C PRO A 269 37.32 1.22 54.13
N ARG A 270 36.78 1.92 55.16
CA ARG A 270 37.46 2.18 56.42
C ARG A 270 37.36 1.01 57.37
#